data_c118b89e8ff3a8db3c71259c26133535
#
_entry.id   c118b89e8ff3a8db3c71259c26133535
#
_cell.length_a   1.000
_cell.length_b   1.000
_cell.length_c   1.000
_cell.angle_alpha   90.00
_cell.angle_beta   90.00
_cell.angle_gamma   90.00
#
_symmetry.space_group_name_H-M   'P 1'
#
loop_
_entity.id
_entity.type
_entity.pdbx_description
1 polymer ?
#
loop_
_entity_poly.entity_id
_entity_poly.type
_entity_poly.pdbx_seq_one_letter_code
_entity_poly.pdbx_strand_id
1 'polypeptide(L)'
;MISIVTPVYNEEDNVIFFHDAVTRVMEETGMAYELIYVDDGSHDRTNELICGLAEKDPHVRALTFARNFGHQIAITCGMDFARGDAVITMDGDMQHPPVLIPTLIGKWKEGYDIIQTVRTATEDAGPIKKITSAGYYTIINSISKTPVLPGGSDFRLMDRKALDVFLKFREHSRFIRGIVGGLGFKTASVKFEAPARHAGVSKFNMRKMLHFAVDGILTNSTTPLRAAFYAGIFAGIAGIILILHVLYAYLTGAVVPGWTTLTILVSFFGAVNLVGLGIIGEYIGRIYEESKNRPLYWLSGDTGSTEKIEKSRPEVSREIKKN
;
A
#
# COMPACT_ATOMS: atom_id res chain seq x y z
N MET A 1 -1.83 -23.57 13.16
CA MET A 1 -0.63 -23.32 12.29
C MET A 1 -0.51 -21.83 12.01
N ILE A 2 0.71 -21.29 11.94
CA ILE A 2 0.97 -19.87 11.62
C ILE A 2 1.62 -19.79 10.23
N SER A 3 1.13 -18.90 9.36
CA SER A 3 1.83 -18.57 8.11
C SER A 3 2.60 -17.27 8.32
N ILE A 4 3.87 -17.24 7.93
CA ILE A 4 4.70 -16.04 7.91
C ILE A 4 4.93 -15.67 6.46
N VAL A 5 4.52 -14.48 6.06
CA VAL A 5 4.61 -13.97 4.69
C VAL A 5 5.68 -12.88 4.64
N THR A 6 6.67 -13.09 3.80
CA THR A 6 7.82 -12.18 3.67
C THR A 6 8.05 -11.82 2.21
N PRO A 7 7.72 -10.59 1.79
CA PRO A 7 8.11 -10.09 0.49
C PRO A 7 9.60 -9.78 0.47
N VAL A 8 10.29 -10.14 -0.62
CA VAL A 8 11.71 -9.88 -0.83
C VAL A 8 11.95 -9.29 -2.23
N TYR A 9 12.90 -8.36 -2.33
CA TYR A 9 13.33 -7.77 -3.59
C TYR A 9 14.75 -7.25 -3.51
N ASN A 10 15.71 -7.97 -4.11
CA ASN A 10 17.15 -7.71 -4.02
C ASN A 10 17.61 -7.65 -2.55
N GLU A 11 17.43 -8.76 -1.84
CA GLU A 11 17.71 -8.94 -0.41
C GLU A 11 18.67 -10.14 -0.18
N GLU A 12 19.57 -10.42 -1.14
CA GLU A 12 20.50 -11.58 -1.05
C GLU A 12 21.32 -11.61 0.22
N ASP A 13 21.67 -10.43 0.77
CA ASP A 13 22.43 -10.30 2.00
C ASP A 13 21.63 -10.59 3.27
N ASN A 14 20.30 -10.50 3.22
CA ASN A 14 19.44 -10.56 4.39
C ASN A 14 18.66 -11.89 4.51
N VAL A 15 18.36 -12.57 3.40
CA VAL A 15 17.47 -13.74 3.34
C VAL A 15 17.87 -14.84 4.32
N ILE A 16 19.15 -15.21 4.37
CA ILE A 16 19.64 -16.31 5.23
C ILE A 16 19.53 -15.93 6.71
N PHE A 17 19.96 -14.71 7.08
CA PHE A 17 19.87 -14.23 8.46
C PHE A 17 18.41 -14.14 8.93
N PHE A 18 17.54 -13.69 8.05
CA PHE A 18 16.09 -13.60 8.32
C PHE A 18 15.51 -15.00 8.55
N HIS A 19 15.82 -15.95 7.67
CA HIS A 19 15.38 -17.34 7.77
C HIS A 19 15.79 -17.95 9.13
N ASP A 20 17.06 -17.87 9.49
CA ASP A 20 17.58 -18.43 10.74
C ASP A 20 16.93 -17.79 11.97
N ALA A 21 16.70 -16.47 11.92
CA ALA A 21 16.08 -15.74 13.02
C ALA A 21 14.61 -16.12 13.21
N VAL A 22 13.83 -16.24 12.12
CA VAL A 22 12.42 -16.64 12.15
C VAL A 22 12.28 -18.10 12.59
N THR A 23 13.08 -19.00 12.01
CA THR A 23 13.05 -20.45 12.35
C THR A 23 13.30 -20.66 13.83
N ARG A 24 14.36 -20.04 14.38
CA ARG A 24 14.67 -20.14 15.83
C ARG A 24 13.49 -19.71 16.69
N VAL A 25 12.90 -18.55 16.39
CA VAL A 25 11.76 -18.02 17.18
C VAL A 25 10.55 -18.94 17.05
N MET A 26 10.27 -19.49 15.87
CA MET A 26 9.12 -20.38 15.68
C MET A 26 9.32 -21.72 16.36
N GLU A 27 10.52 -22.28 16.35
CA GLU A 27 10.85 -23.49 17.12
C GLU A 27 10.63 -23.28 18.62
N GLU A 28 11.04 -22.13 19.17
CA GLU A 28 10.81 -21.77 20.58
C GLU A 28 9.30 -21.67 20.93
N THR A 29 8.45 -21.29 19.97
CA THR A 29 6.99 -21.26 20.20
C THR A 29 6.35 -22.63 20.23
N GLY A 30 6.98 -23.65 19.65
CA GLY A 30 6.46 -25.00 19.47
C GLY A 30 5.21 -25.10 18.59
N MET A 31 4.87 -24.04 17.86
CA MET A 31 3.72 -24.00 16.96
C MET A 31 4.10 -24.43 15.54
N ALA A 32 3.23 -25.23 14.91
CA ALA A 32 3.37 -25.51 13.48
C ALA A 32 3.32 -24.21 12.67
N TYR A 33 4.22 -24.06 11.71
CA TYR A 33 4.32 -22.86 10.87
C TYR A 33 4.70 -23.19 9.42
N GLU A 34 4.49 -22.22 8.55
CA GLU A 34 5.04 -22.13 7.21
C GLU A 34 5.63 -20.72 7.00
N LEU A 35 6.72 -20.64 6.27
CA LEU A 35 7.39 -19.39 5.89
C LEU A 35 7.31 -19.22 4.38
N ILE A 36 6.55 -18.24 3.92
CA ILE A 36 6.28 -17.98 2.52
C ILE A 36 7.09 -16.76 2.07
N TYR A 37 8.15 -17.00 1.31
CA TYR A 37 8.87 -15.94 0.61
C TYR A 37 8.16 -15.62 -0.69
N VAL A 38 8.02 -14.32 -0.96
CA VAL A 38 7.50 -13.83 -2.24
C VAL A 38 8.56 -12.93 -2.88
N ASP A 39 9.24 -13.45 -3.87
CA ASP A 39 10.23 -12.69 -4.64
C ASP A 39 9.55 -11.81 -5.68
N ASP A 40 9.64 -10.50 -5.47
CA ASP A 40 9.06 -9.47 -6.34
C ASP A 40 9.93 -9.20 -7.59
N GLY A 41 10.44 -10.28 -8.21
CA GLY A 41 11.24 -10.21 -9.44
C GLY A 41 12.65 -9.66 -9.20
N SER A 42 13.38 -10.20 -8.25
CA SER A 42 14.76 -9.83 -7.95
C SER A 42 15.70 -10.06 -9.12
N HIS A 43 16.77 -9.27 -9.18
CA HIS A 43 17.83 -9.35 -10.20
C HIS A 43 19.16 -9.87 -9.64
N ASP A 44 19.25 -10.03 -8.31
CA ASP A 44 20.36 -10.59 -7.59
C ASP A 44 20.15 -12.09 -7.28
N ARG A 45 20.91 -12.66 -6.34
CA ARG A 45 20.77 -14.06 -5.95
C ARG A 45 19.64 -14.36 -4.98
N THR A 46 18.77 -13.39 -4.67
CA THR A 46 17.66 -13.57 -3.73
C THR A 46 16.79 -14.78 -4.10
N ASN A 47 16.40 -14.88 -5.38
CA ASN A 47 15.55 -15.99 -5.86
C ASN A 47 16.24 -17.35 -5.71
N GLU A 48 17.51 -17.45 -6.09
CA GLU A 48 18.33 -18.67 -5.92
C GLU A 48 18.37 -19.11 -4.46
N LEU A 49 18.58 -18.16 -3.54
CA LEU A 49 18.69 -18.43 -2.11
C LEU A 49 17.36 -18.92 -1.51
N ILE A 50 16.23 -18.26 -1.80
CA ILE A 50 14.93 -18.70 -1.25
C ILE A 50 14.47 -20.05 -1.82
N CYS A 51 14.76 -20.32 -3.09
CA CYS A 51 14.49 -21.66 -3.67
C CYS A 51 15.36 -22.73 -3.00
N GLY A 52 16.65 -22.44 -2.77
CA GLY A 52 17.55 -23.36 -2.06
C GLY A 52 17.17 -23.58 -0.59
N LEU A 53 16.55 -22.60 0.08
CA LEU A 53 15.95 -22.79 1.41
C LEU A 53 14.73 -23.68 1.34
N ALA A 54 13.84 -23.50 0.36
CA ALA A 54 12.65 -24.30 0.20
C ALA A 54 12.94 -25.79 -0.13
N GLU A 55 14.10 -26.09 -0.72
CA GLU A 55 14.56 -27.48 -0.94
C GLU A 55 15.04 -28.14 0.36
N LYS A 56 15.56 -27.38 1.31
CA LYS A 56 16.19 -27.88 2.54
C LYS A 56 15.24 -27.87 3.75
N ASP A 57 14.33 -26.90 3.80
CA ASP A 57 13.40 -26.72 4.90
C ASP A 57 11.96 -26.90 4.42
N PRO A 58 11.24 -27.95 4.87
CA PRO A 58 9.86 -28.25 4.49
C PRO A 58 8.86 -27.15 4.96
N HIS A 59 9.25 -26.28 5.87
CA HIS A 59 8.43 -25.14 6.29
C HIS A 59 8.47 -23.99 5.30
N VAL A 60 9.47 -23.95 4.40
CA VAL A 60 9.69 -22.85 3.48
C VAL A 60 8.98 -23.10 2.16
N ARG A 61 8.33 -22.05 1.66
CA ARG A 61 7.78 -21.97 0.31
C ARG A 61 8.25 -20.70 -0.37
N ALA A 62 8.79 -20.83 -1.58
CA ALA A 62 9.19 -19.69 -2.41
C ALA A 62 8.21 -19.49 -3.55
N LEU A 63 7.71 -18.27 -3.68
CA LEU A 63 6.88 -17.78 -4.78
C LEU A 63 7.65 -16.71 -5.53
N THR A 64 7.78 -16.84 -6.85
CA THR A 64 8.56 -15.91 -7.67
C THR A 64 7.67 -15.22 -8.69
N PHE A 65 7.71 -13.91 -8.75
CA PHE A 65 7.00 -13.11 -9.76
C PHE A 65 7.76 -13.11 -11.09
N ALA A 66 7.03 -13.04 -12.19
CA ALA A 66 7.62 -12.90 -13.53
C ALA A 66 8.28 -11.53 -13.76
N ARG A 67 7.95 -10.52 -12.97
CA ARG A 67 8.53 -9.16 -12.94
C ARG A 67 8.21 -8.50 -11.60
N ASN A 68 8.78 -7.33 -11.35
CA ASN A 68 8.40 -6.53 -10.18
C ASN A 68 6.95 -6.02 -10.31
N PHE A 69 6.11 -6.31 -9.32
CA PHE A 69 4.72 -5.85 -9.16
C PHE A 69 4.55 -4.91 -7.98
N GLY A 70 5.55 -4.83 -7.11
CA GLY A 70 5.58 -3.97 -5.94
C GLY A 70 5.23 -4.66 -4.63
N HIS A 71 5.80 -4.13 -3.57
CA HIS A 71 5.77 -4.67 -2.20
C HIS A 71 4.37 -5.06 -1.70
N GLN A 72 3.35 -4.19 -1.92
CA GLN A 72 1.98 -4.45 -1.46
C GLN A 72 1.33 -5.65 -2.19
N ILE A 73 1.68 -5.83 -3.46
CA ILE A 73 1.22 -6.97 -4.26
C ILE A 73 1.94 -8.25 -3.80
N ALA A 74 3.24 -8.17 -3.50
CA ALA A 74 3.98 -9.32 -2.99
C ALA A 74 3.44 -9.80 -1.64
N ILE A 75 3.13 -8.89 -0.70
CA ILE A 75 2.43 -9.24 0.55
C ILE A 75 1.10 -9.92 0.25
N THR A 76 0.29 -9.36 -0.67
CA THR A 76 -1.01 -9.92 -1.03
C THR A 76 -0.88 -11.33 -1.60
N CYS A 77 0.09 -11.55 -2.48
CA CYS A 77 0.37 -12.88 -3.03
C CYS A 77 0.68 -13.88 -1.91
N GLY A 78 1.59 -13.56 -1.01
CA GLY A 78 1.90 -14.45 0.12
C GLY A 78 0.67 -14.76 0.98
N MET A 79 -0.18 -13.77 1.22
CA MET A 79 -1.44 -13.95 1.94
C MET A 79 -2.44 -14.84 1.17
N ASP A 80 -2.52 -14.74 -0.16
CA ASP A 80 -3.37 -15.61 -1.00
C ASP A 80 -2.96 -17.10 -0.89
N PHE A 81 -1.67 -17.37 -0.67
CA PHE A 81 -1.13 -18.73 -0.57
C PHE A 81 -0.99 -19.25 0.87
N ALA A 82 -1.16 -18.38 1.86
CA ALA A 82 -1.07 -18.74 3.28
C ALA A 82 -2.18 -19.70 3.71
N ARG A 83 -1.82 -20.75 4.47
CA ARG A 83 -2.72 -21.83 4.93
C ARG A 83 -2.97 -21.81 6.44
N GLY A 84 -2.20 -21.01 7.19
CA GLY A 84 -2.30 -20.94 8.66
C GLY A 84 -3.62 -20.38 9.17
N ASP A 85 -3.93 -20.67 10.43
CA ASP A 85 -5.08 -20.12 11.15
C ASP A 85 -4.90 -18.64 11.45
N ALA A 86 -3.64 -18.18 11.50
CA ALA A 86 -3.26 -16.78 11.53
C ALA A 86 -2.08 -16.55 10.60
N VAL A 87 -2.00 -15.34 10.03
CA VAL A 87 -0.96 -14.94 9.08
C VAL A 87 -0.21 -13.74 9.63
N ILE A 88 1.11 -13.85 9.67
CA ILE A 88 2.02 -12.77 10.03
C ILE A 88 2.68 -12.25 8.75
N THR A 89 2.59 -10.96 8.49
CA THR A 89 3.35 -10.31 7.43
C THR A 89 4.53 -9.56 8.02
N MET A 90 5.71 -9.71 7.46
CA MET A 90 6.92 -9.00 7.91
C MET A 90 7.93 -8.87 6.77
N ASP A 91 8.70 -7.78 6.79
CA ASP A 91 9.73 -7.52 5.78
C ASP A 91 10.99 -8.34 6.06
N GLY A 92 11.68 -8.76 4.99
CA GLY A 92 12.90 -9.58 5.06
C GLY A 92 14.17 -8.79 5.35
N ASP A 93 14.11 -7.45 5.56
CA ASP A 93 15.27 -6.56 5.76
C ASP A 93 15.75 -6.45 7.22
N MET A 94 15.23 -7.31 8.12
CA MET A 94 15.50 -7.35 9.56
C MET A 94 15.05 -6.10 10.35
N GLN A 95 14.34 -5.15 9.73
CA GLN A 95 13.75 -4.02 10.46
C GLN A 95 12.51 -4.42 11.26
N HIS A 96 11.93 -5.57 10.97
CA HIS A 96 10.85 -6.21 11.72
C HIS A 96 11.45 -7.33 12.58
N PRO A 97 11.64 -7.11 13.90
CA PRO A 97 12.33 -8.09 14.74
C PRO A 97 11.50 -9.35 14.96
N PRO A 98 11.98 -10.55 14.56
CA PRO A 98 11.26 -11.81 14.73
C PRO A 98 10.92 -12.12 16.18
N VAL A 99 11.69 -11.62 17.14
CA VAL A 99 11.46 -11.79 18.58
C VAL A 99 10.07 -11.29 19.05
N LEU A 100 9.38 -10.48 18.25
CA LEU A 100 8.01 -10.03 18.56
C LEU A 100 6.93 -11.05 18.16
N ILE A 101 7.24 -12.05 17.34
CA ILE A 101 6.28 -13.07 16.89
C ILE A 101 5.52 -13.70 18.06
N PRO A 102 6.18 -14.16 19.16
CA PRO A 102 5.47 -14.73 20.29
C PRO A 102 4.49 -13.74 20.96
N THR A 103 4.83 -12.45 21.00
CA THR A 103 3.95 -11.41 21.53
C THR A 103 2.71 -11.22 20.66
N LEU A 104 2.87 -11.23 19.33
CA LEU A 104 1.73 -11.17 18.40
C LEU A 104 0.82 -12.38 18.55
N ILE A 105 1.39 -13.57 18.63
CA ILE A 105 0.66 -14.82 18.85
C ILE A 105 -0.07 -14.80 20.20
N GLY A 106 0.57 -14.27 21.25
CA GLY A 106 -0.06 -14.11 22.56
C GLY A 106 -1.32 -13.24 22.51
N LYS A 107 -1.25 -12.10 21.83
CA LYS A 107 -2.41 -11.23 21.60
C LYS A 107 -3.51 -11.89 20.76
N TRP A 108 -3.13 -12.64 19.75
CA TRP A 108 -4.10 -13.42 18.97
C TRP A 108 -4.83 -14.44 19.85
N LYS A 109 -4.12 -15.16 20.70
CA LYS A 109 -4.72 -16.12 21.66
C LYS A 109 -5.62 -15.42 22.72
N GLU A 110 -5.41 -14.13 23.00
CA GLU A 110 -6.32 -13.30 23.81
C GLU A 110 -7.63 -12.93 23.08
N GLY A 111 -7.78 -13.34 21.82
CA GLY A 111 -8.99 -13.13 21.02
C GLY A 111 -9.00 -11.80 20.25
N TYR A 112 -7.85 -11.23 19.95
CA TYR A 112 -7.72 -10.16 18.96
C TYR A 112 -7.59 -10.76 17.56
N ASP A 113 -8.27 -10.16 16.57
CA ASP A 113 -8.31 -10.63 15.20
C ASP A 113 -7.19 -10.04 14.35
N ILE A 114 -6.77 -8.83 14.69
CA ILE A 114 -5.69 -8.11 14.00
C ILE A 114 -4.75 -7.54 15.06
N ILE A 115 -3.47 -7.88 14.99
CA ILE A 115 -2.44 -7.33 15.85
C ILE A 115 -1.47 -6.53 14.98
N GLN A 116 -1.53 -5.22 15.11
CA GLN A 116 -0.73 -4.31 14.30
C GLN A 116 0.48 -3.83 15.09
N THR A 117 1.66 -3.91 14.51
CA THR A 117 2.82 -3.30 15.15
C THR A 117 2.93 -1.82 14.80
N VAL A 118 3.37 -1.04 15.78
CA VAL A 118 3.57 0.41 15.67
C VAL A 118 5.03 0.71 15.95
N ARG A 119 5.73 1.23 14.95
CA ARG A 119 7.12 1.65 15.10
C ARG A 119 7.16 2.90 15.99
N THR A 120 7.80 2.81 17.14
CA THR A 120 8.13 3.98 17.93
C THR A 120 9.13 4.83 17.19
N ALA A 121 8.89 6.16 17.12
CA ALA A 121 9.81 7.05 16.43
C ALA A 121 11.19 6.93 17.10
N THR A 122 12.21 6.60 16.31
CA THR A 122 13.61 6.72 16.75
C THR A 122 13.85 8.16 17.19
N GLU A 123 14.45 8.35 18.36
CA GLU A 123 14.77 9.69 18.93
C GLU A 123 15.56 10.57 17.96
N ASP A 124 16.30 9.94 17.04
CA ASP A 124 17.10 10.59 15.97
C ASP A 124 16.31 11.18 14.79
N ALA A 125 14.98 11.07 14.76
CA ALA A 125 14.22 11.74 13.72
C ALA A 125 14.20 13.25 13.96
N GLY A 126 14.98 13.99 13.17
CA GLY A 126 15.06 15.46 13.26
C GLY A 126 13.66 16.13 13.27
N PRO A 127 13.55 17.32 13.87
CA PRO A 127 12.25 17.99 14.11
C PRO A 127 11.42 18.18 12.83
N ILE A 128 12.05 18.44 11.70
CA ILE A 128 11.38 18.59 10.39
C ILE A 128 10.68 17.30 9.99
N LYS A 129 11.33 16.13 10.17
CA LYS A 129 10.76 14.83 9.83
C LYS A 129 9.58 14.47 10.76
N LYS A 130 9.63 14.87 12.03
CA LYS A 130 8.51 14.68 12.99
C LYS A 130 7.30 15.54 12.59
N ILE A 131 7.51 16.82 12.24
CA ILE A 131 6.44 17.75 11.84
C ILE A 131 5.80 17.31 10.51
N THR A 132 6.60 16.96 9.51
CA THR A 132 6.08 16.52 8.20
C THR A 132 5.32 15.20 8.30
N SER A 133 5.79 14.25 9.12
CA SER A 133 5.11 12.99 9.38
C SER A 133 3.78 13.21 10.13
N ALA A 134 3.78 14.03 11.19
CA ALA A 134 2.55 14.34 11.92
C ALA A 134 1.52 15.06 11.03
N GLY A 135 1.96 16.04 10.22
CA GLY A 135 1.11 16.71 9.25
C GLY A 135 0.51 15.74 8.22
N TYR A 136 1.31 14.81 7.69
CA TYR A 136 0.85 13.78 6.77
C TYR A 136 -0.25 12.90 7.38
N TYR A 137 -0.04 12.36 8.58
CA TYR A 137 -1.06 11.52 9.24
C TYR A 137 -2.32 12.30 9.62
N THR A 138 -2.19 13.58 10.01
CA THR A 138 -3.34 14.43 10.29
C THR A 138 -4.17 14.66 9.03
N ILE A 139 -3.53 14.96 7.90
CA ILE A 139 -4.21 15.16 6.62
C ILE A 139 -4.86 13.86 6.15
N ILE A 140 -4.14 12.73 6.13
CA ILE A 140 -4.70 11.44 5.72
C ILE A 140 -5.88 11.05 6.60
N ASN A 141 -5.78 11.16 7.91
CA ASN A 141 -6.85 10.77 8.83
C ASN A 141 -8.06 11.72 8.78
N SER A 142 -7.88 12.99 8.40
CA SER A 142 -9.01 13.92 8.20
C SER A 142 -9.73 13.69 6.87
N ILE A 143 -9.04 13.13 5.88
CA ILE A 143 -9.52 12.95 4.51
C ILE A 143 -9.99 11.50 4.27
N SER A 144 -9.33 10.52 4.91
CA SER A 144 -9.65 9.09 4.80
C SER A 144 -10.82 8.73 5.71
N LYS A 145 -11.75 7.93 5.22
CA LYS A 145 -12.84 7.35 6.03
C LYS A 145 -12.34 6.31 7.02
N THR A 146 -11.13 5.78 6.83
CA THR A 146 -10.52 4.76 7.68
C THR A 146 -9.27 5.33 8.35
N PRO A 147 -9.21 5.38 9.70
CA PRO A 147 -8.06 5.91 10.40
C PRO A 147 -6.84 5.01 10.16
N VAL A 148 -5.77 5.61 9.66
CA VAL A 148 -4.47 4.96 9.54
C VAL A 148 -3.69 5.22 10.83
N LEU A 149 -3.25 4.17 11.50
CA LEU A 149 -2.46 4.29 12.74
C LEU A 149 -1.10 4.96 12.42
N PRO A 150 -0.78 6.10 13.05
CA PRO A 150 0.53 6.72 12.89
C PRO A 150 1.64 5.75 13.29
N GLY A 151 2.67 5.62 12.44
CA GLY A 151 3.76 4.67 12.68
C GLY A 151 3.39 3.20 12.47
N GLY A 152 2.18 2.90 12.00
CA GLY A 152 1.77 1.53 11.67
C GLY A 152 2.71 0.89 10.65
N SER A 153 3.18 -0.31 10.95
CA SER A 153 4.06 -1.11 10.11
C SER A 153 3.28 -2.13 9.30
N ASP A 154 3.88 -2.67 8.23
CA ASP A 154 3.36 -3.83 7.51
C ASP A 154 3.65 -5.15 8.25
N PHE A 155 4.39 -5.10 9.35
CA PHE A 155 4.53 -6.18 10.32
C PHE A 155 3.24 -6.28 11.16
N ARG A 156 2.45 -7.29 10.91
CA ARG A 156 1.16 -7.54 11.60
C ARG A 156 0.81 -9.00 11.62
N LEU A 157 -0.04 -9.39 12.57
CA LEU A 157 -0.71 -10.68 12.57
C LEU A 157 -2.19 -10.47 12.25
N MET A 158 -2.75 -11.31 11.39
CA MET A 158 -4.18 -11.35 11.06
C MET A 158 -4.71 -12.76 11.27
N ASP A 159 -5.82 -12.89 11.98
CA ASP A 159 -6.61 -14.12 12.07
C ASP A 159 -7.16 -14.53 10.70
N ARG A 160 -7.35 -15.82 10.47
CA ARG A 160 -7.89 -16.36 9.20
C ARG A 160 -9.18 -15.66 8.78
N LYS A 161 -10.12 -15.45 9.70
CA LYS A 161 -11.39 -14.79 9.39
C LYS A 161 -11.22 -13.34 8.91
N ALA A 162 -10.25 -12.61 9.47
CA ALA A 162 -9.94 -11.25 9.03
C ALA A 162 -9.22 -11.26 7.67
N LEU A 163 -8.32 -12.22 7.47
CA LEU A 163 -7.63 -12.43 6.19
C LEU A 163 -8.60 -12.79 5.07
N ASP A 164 -9.54 -13.70 5.30
CA ASP A 164 -10.51 -14.13 4.28
C ASP A 164 -11.40 -12.97 3.82
N VAL A 165 -11.70 -12.01 4.69
CA VAL A 165 -12.38 -10.77 4.31
C VAL A 165 -11.43 -9.84 3.55
N PHE A 166 -10.19 -9.67 4.03
CA PHE A 166 -9.18 -8.84 3.37
C PHE A 166 -8.89 -9.31 1.92
N LEU A 167 -8.83 -10.60 1.68
CA LEU A 167 -8.56 -11.18 0.36
C LEU A 167 -9.68 -10.93 -0.67
N LYS A 168 -10.87 -10.53 -0.25
CA LYS A 168 -11.96 -10.12 -1.15
C LYS A 168 -11.72 -8.73 -1.78
N PHE A 169 -10.88 -7.91 -1.17
CA PHE A 169 -10.50 -6.62 -1.74
C PHE A 169 -9.41 -6.85 -2.78
N ARG A 170 -9.71 -6.65 -4.06
CA ARG A 170 -8.81 -6.92 -5.19
C ARG A 170 -8.43 -5.66 -5.97
N GLU A 171 -8.40 -4.53 -5.29
CA GLU A 171 -8.01 -3.24 -5.85
C GLU A 171 -6.57 -3.28 -6.38
N HIS A 172 -6.31 -2.70 -7.55
CA HIS A 172 -4.98 -2.61 -8.13
C HIS A 172 -4.11 -1.58 -7.39
N SER A 173 -4.73 -0.44 -7.06
CA SER A 173 -4.09 0.60 -6.23
C SER A 173 -4.21 0.24 -4.75
N ARG A 174 -3.49 -0.82 -4.32
CA ARG A 174 -3.59 -1.33 -2.96
C ARG A 174 -2.93 -0.43 -1.94
N PHE A 175 -3.67 -0.18 -0.87
CA PHE A 175 -3.14 0.43 0.35
C PHE A 175 -3.53 -0.44 1.55
N ILE A 176 -2.73 -1.49 1.80
CA ILE A 176 -3.05 -2.54 2.79
C ILE A 176 -3.40 -1.95 4.16
N ARG A 177 -2.67 -0.91 4.62
CA ARG A 177 -2.93 -0.27 5.92
C ARG A 177 -4.33 0.36 6.00
N GLY A 178 -4.79 0.97 4.92
CA GLY A 178 -6.13 1.53 4.82
C GLY A 178 -7.21 0.46 4.77
N ILE A 179 -7.00 -0.60 3.97
CA ILE A 179 -7.94 -1.72 3.89
C ILE A 179 -8.08 -2.37 5.27
N VAL A 180 -6.96 -2.72 5.91
CA VAL A 180 -6.96 -3.36 7.24
C VAL A 180 -7.64 -2.50 8.30
N GLY A 181 -7.38 -1.18 8.29
CA GLY A 181 -8.05 -0.23 9.19
C GLY A 181 -9.56 -0.17 9.01
N GLY A 182 -10.06 -0.46 7.79
CA GLY A 182 -11.49 -0.45 7.43
C GLY A 182 -12.24 -1.74 7.71
N LEU A 183 -11.56 -2.84 8.03
CA LEU A 183 -12.19 -4.17 8.20
C LEU A 183 -13.11 -4.27 9.43
N GLY A 184 -12.91 -3.43 10.46
CA GLY A 184 -13.75 -3.38 11.65
C GLY A 184 -13.58 -4.55 12.63
N PHE A 185 -12.55 -5.37 12.49
CA PHE A 185 -12.22 -6.47 13.40
C PHE A 185 -11.58 -5.95 14.70
N LYS A 186 -11.62 -6.79 15.75
CA LYS A 186 -11.00 -6.50 17.04
C LYS A 186 -9.49 -6.40 16.90
N THR A 187 -8.95 -5.18 17.06
CA THR A 187 -7.55 -4.86 16.81
C THR A 187 -6.79 -4.55 18.09
N ALA A 188 -5.57 -5.05 18.21
CA ALA A 188 -4.59 -4.64 19.21
C ALA A 188 -3.38 -4.01 18.54
N SER A 189 -2.61 -3.20 19.28
CA SER A 189 -1.35 -2.64 18.80
C SER A 189 -0.19 -3.06 19.72
N VAL A 190 0.96 -3.36 19.11
CA VAL A 190 2.22 -3.69 19.80
C VAL A 190 3.26 -2.69 19.35
N LYS A 191 3.80 -1.93 20.28
CA LYS A 191 4.89 -0.97 19.97
C LYS A 191 6.22 -1.69 19.89
N PHE A 192 7.06 -1.28 18.93
CA PHE A 192 8.42 -1.79 18.81
C PHE A 192 9.40 -0.71 18.35
N GLU A 193 10.64 -0.88 18.70
CA GLU A 193 11.75 -0.11 18.16
C GLU A 193 12.34 -0.89 16.97
N ALA A 194 12.39 -0.24 15.81
CA ALA A 194 12.97 -0.89 14.65
C ALA A 194 14.49 -0.88 14.79
N PRO A 195 15.16 -2.05 14.72
CA PRO A 195 16.61 -2.10 14.68
C PRO A 195 17.15 -1.38 13.44
N ALA A 196 18.43 -1.00 13.47
CA ALA A 196 19.11 -0.54 12.27
C ALA A 196 19.09 -1.66 11.21
N ARG A 197 19.00 -1.28 9.92
CA ARG A 197 19.08 -2.26 8.83
C ARG A 197 20.40 -3.04 8.93
N HIS A 198 20.34 -4.35 8.74
CA HIS A 198 21.53 -5.19 8.75
C HIS A 198 22.41 -4.87 7.53
N ALA A 199 21.82 -4.67 6.35
CA ALA A 199 22.50 -4.27 5.11
C ALA A 199 21.58 -3.42 4.22
N GLY A 200 22.16 -2.61 3.31
CA GLY A 200 21.46 -1.84 2.30
C GLY A 200 21.30 -0.34 2.60
N VAL A 201 21.11 0.46 1.54
CA VAL A 201 20.94 1.92 1.61
C VAL A 201 19.48 2.29 1.44
N SER A 202 18.98 3.22 2.24
CA SER A 202 17.59 3.73 2.11
C SER A 202 17.38 4.35 0.73
N LYS A 203 16.53 3.72 -0.09
CA LYS A 203 16.17 4.16 -1.45
C LYS A 203 15.10 5.27 -1.45
N PHE A 204 14.75 5.86 -0.28
CA PHE A 204 13.72 6.89 -0.14
C PHE A 204 14.23 8.29 -0.47
N ASN A 205 13.73 8.86 -1.57
CA ASN A 205 13.95 10.26 -1.95
C ASN A 205 12.67 11.08 -1.70
N MET A 206 12.78 12.38 -1.39
CA MET A 206 11.67 13.33 -1.14
C MET A 206 10.61 13.28 -2.25
N ARG A 207 11.01 13.15 -3.52
CA ARG A 207 10.08 13.01 -4.65
C ARG A 207 9.21 11.76 -4.55
N LYS A 208 9.81 10.62 -4.15
CA LYS A 208 9.07 9.37 -3.94
C LYS A 208 8.09 9.51 -2.78
N MET A 209 8.49 10.16 -1.69
CA MET A 209 7.64 10.38 -0.53
C MET A 209 6.42 11.25 -0.87
N LEU A 210 6.60 12.32 -1.67
CA LEU A 210 5.51 13.18 -2.12
C LEU A 210 4.56 12.40 -3.06
N HIS A 211 5.11 11.59 -3.97
CA HIS A 211 4.31 10.75 -4.86
C HIS A 211 3.46 9.75 -4.09
N PHE A 212 4.06 9.04 -3.12
CA PHE A 212 3.30 8.14 -2.23
C PHE A 212 2.21 8.86 -1.41
N ALA A 213 2.48 10.11 -0.99
CA ALA A 213 1.50 10.91 -0.27
C ALA A 213 0.30 11.25 -1.14
N VAL A 214 0.55 11.71 -2.36
CA VAL A 214 -0.50 12.03 -3.35
C VAL A 214 -1.28 10.77 -3.74
N ASP A 215 -0.59 9.68 -4.03
CA ASP A 215 -1.22 8.40 -4.35
C ASP A 215 -2.10 7.89 -3.19
N GLY A 216 -1.60 7.96 -1.96
CA GLY A 216 -2.37 7.57 -0.78
C GLY A 216 -3.65 8.40 -0.62
N ILE A 217 -3.61 9.70 -0.88
CA ILE A 217 -4.78 10.60 -0.83
C ILE A 217 -5.77 10.25 -1.94
N LEU A 218 -5.30 10.15 -3.18
CA LEU A 218 -6.15 9.90 -4.35
C LEU A 218 -6.79 8.51 -4.33
N THR A 219 -6.08 7.50 -3.79
CA THR A 219 -6.61 6.13 -3.68
C THR A 219 -7.69 6.01 -2.61
N ASN A 220 -7.52 6.69 -1.46
CA ASN A 220 -8.41 6.48 -0.32
C ASN A 220 -9.45 7.58 -0.11
N SER A 221 -9.46 8.63 -0.95
CA SER A 221 -10.34 9.78 -0.73
C SER A 221 -10.84 10.41 -2.02
N THR A 222 -12.10 10.79 -2.04
CA THR A 222 -12.70 11.64 -3.08
C THR A 222 -12.59 13.13 -2.74
N THR A 223 -11.90 13.50 -1.66
CA THR A 223 -11.79 14.90 -1.20
C THR A 223 -11.15 15.83 -2.24
N PRO A 224 -10.07 15.44 -2.99
CA PRO A 224 -9.54 16.29 -4.05
C PRO A 224 -10.56 16.61 -5.14
N LEU A 225 -11.39 15.62 -5.50
CA LEU A 225 -12.47 15.81 -6.48
C LEU A 225 -13.54 16.79 -5.97
N ARG A 226 -13.92 16.67 -4.69
CA ARG A 226 -14.84 17.61 -4.06
C ARG A 226 -14.24 19.01 -3.93
N ALA A 227 -12.96 19.13 -3.60
CA ALA A 227 -12.26 20.40 -3.54
C ALA A 227 -12.27 21.10 -4.92
N ALA A 228 -12.02 20.36 -6.01
CA ALA A 228 -12.11 20.90 -7.37
C ALA A 228 -13.54 21.38 -7.69
N PHE A 229 -14.57 20.63 -7.26
CA PHE A 229 -15.98 21.02 -7.42
C PHE A 229 -16.30 22.33 -6.68
N TYR A 230 -15.90 22.45 -5.40
CA TYR A 230 -16.13 23.69 -4.63
C TYR A 230 -15.33 24.87 -5.17
N ALA A 231 -14.10 24.64 -5.64
CA ALA A 231 -13.31 25.68 -6.32
C ALA A 231 -14.00 26.16 -7.60
N GLY A 232 -14.62 25.25 -8.37
CA GLY A 232 -15.43 25.59 -9.54
C GLY A 232 -16.67 26.42 -9.19
N ILE A 233 -17.39 26.07 -8.12
CA ILE A 233 -18.52 26.87 -7.62
C ILE A 233 -18.05 28.29 -7.22
N PHE A 234 -16.98 28.38 -6.43
CA PHE A 234 -16.42 29.68 -6.02
C PHE A 234 -16.02 30.53 -7.22
N ALA A 235 -15.31 29.94 -8.18
CA ALA A 235 -14.94 30.62 -9.41
C ALA A 235 -16.17 31.07 -10.21
N GLY A 236 -17.22 30.23 -10.29
CA GLY A 236 -18.48 30.57 -10.94
C GLY A 236 -19.19 31.78 -10.29
N ILE A 237 -19.29 31.81 -8.96
CA ILE A 237 -19.85 32.93 -8.20
C ILE A 237 -19.05 34.20 -8.44
N ALA A 238 -17.71 34.14 -8.36
CA ALA A 238 -16.84 35.26 -8.65
C ALA A 238 -17.05 35.78 -10.09
N GLY A 239 -17.19 34.86 -11.06
CA GLY A 239 -17.52 35.20 -12.44
C GLY A 239 -18.84 35.95 -12.58
N ILE A 240 -19.89 35.48 -11.90
CA ILE A 240 -21.22 36.17 -11.90
C ILE A 240 -21.09 37.57 -11.32
N ILE A 241 -20.40 37.76 -10.20
CA ILE A 241 -20.16 39.08 -9.58
C ILE A 241 -19.46 39.99 -10.56
N LEU A 242 -18.45 39.50 -11.26
CA LEU A 242 -17.72 40.28 -12.26
C LEU A 242 -18.60 40.67 -13.46
N ILE A 243 -19.42 39.76 -13.95
CA ILE A 243 -20.39 40.04 -15.03
C ILE A 243 -21.35 41.16 -14.59
N LEU A 244 -21.92 41.08 -13.38
CA LEU A 244 -22.79 42.09 -12.84
C LEU A 244 -22.10 43.44 -12.68
N HIS A 245 -20.83 43.44 -12.24
CA HIS A 245 -20.04 44.65 -12.13
C HIS A 245 -19.77 45.32 -13.50
N VAL A 246 -19.37 44.54 -14.49
CA VAL A 246 -19.13 45.02 -15.87
C VAL A 246 -20.45 45.57 -16.48
N LEU A 247 -21.55 44.88 -16.28
CA LEU A 247 -22.87 45.35 -16.76
C LEU A 247 -23.27 46.67 -16.11
N TYR A 248 -23.11 46.79 -14.79
CA TYR A 248 -23.33 48.07 -14.07
C TYR A 248 -22.46 49.20 -14.61
N ALA A 249 -21.13 48.99 -14.78
CA ALA A 249 -20.21 49.96 -15.34
C ALA A 249 -20.60 50.38 -16.77
N TYR A 250 -21.09 49.43 -17.59
CA TYR A 250 -21.59 49.72 -18.94
C TYR A 250 -22.84 50.61 -18.92
N LEU A 251 -23.80 50.31 -18.06
CA LEU A 251 -25.05 51.08 -17.94
C LEU A 251 -24.84 52.46 -17.37
N THR A 252 -23.81 52.69 -16.55
CA THR A 252 -23.46 53.99 -15.97
C THR A 252 -22.48 54.81 -16.84
N GLY A 253 -22.13 54.30 -18.01
CA GLY A 253 -21.21 54.99 -18.93
C GLY A 253 -19.75 55.04 -18.48
N ALA A 254 -19.37 54.30 -17.44
CA ALA A 254 -18.02 54.17 -16.97
C ALA A 254 -17.23 53.21 -17.89
N VAL A 255 -16.47 53.79 -18.85
CA VAL A 255 -15.65 52.99 -19.76
C VAL A 255 -14.47 52.40 -18.99
N VAL A 256 -14.43 51.10 -18.81
CA VAL A 256 -13.30 50.40 -18.21
C VAL A 256 -12.31 50.01 -19.32
N PRO A 257 -11.05 50.48 -19.31
CA PRO A 257 -10.01 49.95 -20.19
C PRO A 257 -9.78 48.49 -19.87
N GLY A 258 -10.24 47.58 -20.75
CA GLY A 258 -10.53 46.20 -20.32
C GLY A 258 -9.55 45.11 -20.75
N TRP A 259 -8.53 45.35 -21.61
CA TRP A 259 -7.70 44.28 -22.17
C TRP A 259 -6.94 43.49 -21.10
N THR A 260 -6.26 44.17 -20.18
CA THR A 260 -5.47 43.54 -19.12
C THR A 260 -6.37 42.72 -18.17
N THR A 261 -7.50 43.31 -17.77
CA THR A 261 -8.48 42.62 -16.89
C THR A 261 -9.06 41.40 -17.57
N LEU A 262 -9.42 41.48 -18.85
CA LEU A 262 -9.95 40.36 -19.63
C LEU A 262 -8.92 39.20 -19.71
N THR A 263 -7.64 39.54 -20.01
CA THR A 263 -6.57 38.55 -20.10
C THR A 263 -6.33 37.82 -18.77
N ILE A 264 -6.31 38.57 -17.65
CA ILE A 264 -6.16 37.96 -16.31
C ILE A 264 -7.32 37.06 -15.99
N LEU A 265 -8.57 37.45 -16.24
CA LEU A 265 -9.76 36.67 -15.96
C LEU A 265 -9.81 35.39 -16.78
N VAL A 266 -9.59 35.50 -18.10
CA VAL A 266 -9.58 34.31 -18.99
C VAL A 266 -8.47 33.32 -18.57
N SER A 267 -7.27 33.84 -18.26
CA SER A 267 -6.16 33.03 -17.82
C SER A 267 -6.46 32.35 -16.46
N PHE A 268 -7.04 33.07 -15.50
CA PHE A 268 -7.38 32.53 -14.18
C PHE A 268 -8.46 31.42 -14.29
N PHE A 269 -9.58 31.69 -14.96
CA PHE A 269 -10.63 30.70 -15.13
C PHE A 269 -10.16 29.52 -16.00
N GLY A 270 -9.33 29.77 -17.02
CA GLY A 270 -8.70 28.72 -17.80
C GLY A 270 -7.81 27.82 -16.95
N ALA A 271 -6.99 28.39 -16.09
CA ALA A 271 -6.12 27.62 -15.20
C ALA A 271 -6.93 26.77 -14.20
N VAL A 272 -7.96 27.35 -13.55
CA VAL A 272 -8.85 26.63 -12.62
C VAL A 272 -9.54 25.47 -13.33
N ASN A 273 -10.02 25.69 -14.55
CA ASN A 273 -10.68 24.64 -15.35
C ASN A 273 -9.72 23.51 -15.70
N LEU A 274 -8.49 23.82 -16.16
CA LEU A 274 -7.49 22.83 -16.51
C LEU A 274 -7.05 21.99 -15.29
N VAL A 275 -6.91 22.60 -14.11
CA VAL A 275 -6.61 21.87 -12.87
C VAL A 275 -7.77 20.92 -12.52
N GLY A 276 -9.02 21.39 -12.63
CA GLY A 276 -10.20 20.55 -12.41
C GLY A 276 -10.25 19.34 -13.35
N LEU A 277 -10.02 19.55 -14.63
CA LEU A 277 -9.95 18.49 -15.64
C LEU A 277 -8.80 17.51 -15.37
N GLY A 278 -7.63 18.01 -14.92
CA GLY A 278 -6.50 17.18 -14.54
C GLY A 278 -6.84 16.25 -13.37
N ILE A 279 -7.51 16.76 -12.33
CA ILE A 279 -7.96 15.96 -11.19
C ILE A 279 -8.96 14.88 -11.65
N ILE A 280 -9.95 15.25 -12.46
CA ILE A 280 -10.92 14.30 -13.03
C ILE A 280 -10.21 13.23 -13.87
N GLY A 281 -9.26 13.63 -14.71
CA GLY A 281 -8.47 12.72 -15.54
C GLY A 281 -7.72 11.67 -14.71
N GLU A 282 -7.15 12.06 -13.57
CA GLU A 282 -6.47 11.13 -12.65
C GLU A 282 -7.44 10.08 -12.10
N TYR A 283 -8.64 10.48 -11.65
CA TYR A 283 -9.65 9.52 -11.18
C TYR A 283 -10.18 8.62 -12.29
N ILE A 284 -10.40 9.15 -13.49
CA ILE A 284 -10.82 8.34 -14.66
C ILE A 284 -9.72 7.33 -14.99
N GLY A 285 -8.45 7.73 -14.97
CA GLY A 285 -7.32 6.83 -15.20
C GLY A 285 -7.31 5.65 -14.22
N ARG A 286 -7.54 5.91 -12.93
CA ARG A 286 -7.64 4.85 -11.90
C ARG A 286 -8.84 3.94 -12.12
N ILE A 287 -10.02 4.48 -12.42
CA ILE A 287 -11.23 3.70 -12.76
C ILE A 287 -10.95 2.83 -14.00
N TYR A 288 -10.28 3.36 -15.00
CA TYR A 288 -9.91 2.62 -16.20
C TYR A 288 -8.98 1.44 -15.89
N GLU A 289 -7.95 1.62 -15.05
CA GLU A 289 -7.08 0.51 -14.64
C GLU A 289 -7.87 -0.56 -13.85
N GLU A 290 -8.74 -0.17 -12.93
CA GLU A 290 -9.61 -1.11 -12.20
C GLU A 290 -10.58 -1.84 -13.14
N SER A 291 -11.16 -1.15 -14.13
CA SER A 291 -12.12 -1.73 -15.07
C SER A 291 -11.53 -2.81 -15.99
N LYS A 292 -10.21 -2.81 -16.18
CA LYS A 292 -9.52 -3.86 -16.96
C LYS A 292 -9.57 -5.23 -16.27
N ASN A 293 -9.81 -5.26 -14.96
CA ASN A 293 -9.89 -6.47 -14.13
C ASN A 293 -8.72 -7.45 -14.39
N ARG A 294 -7.51 -6.92 -14.56
CA ARG A 294 -6.30 -7.74 -14.79
C ARG A 294 -5.90 -8.47 -13.52
N PRO A 295 -5.24 -9.63 -13.58
CA PRO A 295 -4.67 -10.26 -12.40
C PRO A 295 -3.70 -9.31 -11.69
N LEU A 296 -3.74 -9.27 -10.35
CA LEU A 296 -2.84 -8.43 -9.54
C LEU A 296 -1.36 -8.80 -9.77
N TYR A 297 -1.10 -10.08 -9.95
CA TYR A 297 0.23 -10.65 -10.19
C TYR A 297 0.13 -11.96 -10.98
N TRP A 298 1.25 -12.46 -11.48
CA TRP A 298 1.41 -13.82 -11.97
C TRP A 298 2.78 -14.35 -11.57
N LEU A 299 2.79 -15.65 -11.23
CA LEU A 299 3.98 -16.35 -10.80
C LEU A 299 4.75 -16.90 -12.01
N SER A 300 6.08 -16.81 -11.96
CA SER A 300 7.01 -17.57 -12.80
C SER A 300 7.49 -18.85 -12.12
N GLY A 301 7.48 -18.91 -10.76
CA GLY A 301 7.89 -20.05 -9.96
C GLY A 301 7.09 -20.20 -8.67
N ASP A 302 6.87 -21.44 -8.23
CA ASP A 302 6.26 -21.83 -6.97
C ASP A 302 6.83 -23.18 -6.53
N THR A 303 7.60 -23.23 -5.45
CA THR A 303 8.22 -24.46 -4.93
C THR A 303 7.20 -25.37 -4.20
N GLY A 304 6.02 -24.86 -3.89
CA GLY A 304 5.02 -25.60 -3.08
C GLY A 304 4.02 -26.45 -3.84
N SER A 305 3.90 -26.41 -5.16
CA SER A 305 3.22 -27.38 -6.01
C SER A 305 3.17 -27.02 -7.50
N THR A 306 3.40 -28.02 -8.32
CA THR A 306 3.23 -28.02 -9.79
C THR A 306 1.74 -27.86 -10.21
N GLU A 307 0.77 -28.22 -9.36
CA GLU A 307 -0.66 -28.20 -9.66
C GLU A 307 -1.32 -26.80 -9.61
N LYS A 308 -0.76 -25.86 -8.83
CA LYS A 308 -1.39 -24.53 -8.65
C LYS A 308 -1.01 -23.51 -9.72
N ILE A 309 0.10 -23.70 -10.42
CA ILE A 309 0.49 -22.83 -11.55
C ILE A 309 -0.55 -22.92 -12.70
N GLU A 310 -1.20 -24.09 -12.87
CA GLU A 310 -2.26 -24.25 -13.87
C GLU A 310 -3.58 -23.55 -13.51
N LYS A 311 -3.90 -23.41 -12.22
CA LYS A 311 -5.14 -22.73 -11.76
C LYS A 311 -5.05 -21.20 -11.79
N SER A 312 -3.85 -20.63 -11.81
CA SER A 312 -3.65 -19.17 -11.95
C SER A 312 -3.66 -18.71 -13.43
N ARG A 313 -3.74 -19.61 -14.39
CA ARG A 313 -4.02 -19.27 -15.79
C ARG A 313 -5.46 -18.80 -15.91
N PRO A 314 -5.74 -17.60 -16.46
CA PRO A 314 -7.10 -17.17 -16.72
C PRO A 314 -7.81 -18.22 -17.58
N GLU A 315 -9.08 -18.49 -17.31
CA GLU A 315 -9.92 -19.50 -17.98
C GLU A 315 -9.94 -19.37 -19.52
N VAL A 316 -9.62 -18.20 -20.04
CA VAL A 316 -9.50 -17.92 -21.49
C VAL A 316 -8.52 -18.87 -22.21
N SER A 317 -7.52 -19.44 -21.51
CA SER A 317 -6.56 -20.37 -22.13
C SER A 317 -7.07 -21.82 -22.21
N ARG A 318 -8.21 -22.15 -21.58
CA ARG A 318 -8.77 -23.51 -21.61
C ARG A 318 -9.67 -23.75 -22.83
N GLU A 319 -10.28 -22.69 -23.37
CA GLU A 319 -11.16 -22.83 -24.54
C GLU A 319 -10.41 -22.92 -25.89
N ILE A 320 -9.19 -22.35 -25.98
CA ILE A 320 -8.41 -22.39 -27.23
C ILE A 320 -7.84 -23.79 -27.56
N LYS A 321 -7.78 -24.71 -26.59
CA LYS A 321 -7.32 -26.11 -26.84
C LYS A 321 -8.44 -27.10 -27.14
N LYS A 322 -9.70 -26.67 -27.24
CA LYS A 322 -10.86 -27.53 -27.55
C LYS A 322 -11.49 -27.29 -28.91
N ASN A 323 -10.90 -26.42 -29.75
CA ASN A 323 -11.31 -26.25 -31.14
C ASN A 323 -10.19 -26.65 -32.10
#